data_71b89e8276e76df3cab9dd080a6a273a
#
_entry.id   71b89e8276e76df3cab9dd080a6a273a
#
_cell.length_a   1.000
_cell.length_b   1.000
_cell.length_c   1.000
_cell.angle_alpha   90.00
_cell.angle_beta   90.00
_cell.angle_gamma   90.00
#
_symmetry.space_group_name_H-M   'P 1'
#
loop_
_entity.id
_entity.type
_entity.pdbx_description
1 polymer ?
#
loop_
_entity_poly.entity_id
_entity_poly.type
_entity_poly.pdbx_seq_one_letter_code
_entity_poly.pdbx_strand_id
1 'polypeptide(L)'
;MQPDFDHPAAAKGSPDTCPWDAAGAAALGEVTAVVKTFERHRSLDRLIRSVRRFYPAMPIIVADDSFRPRPRRDVETIRLPADSGVGYGRTALLRHVRTRYFLTLDDDFQFTEATRLERLLGLLVTGRADLAAGDCVRVKRKWFRVRQRPQPYFGTIELGDGRLRLTPGFRETHPGYGICDIVPQFFIAETHPVLDLGGWDPRLKTNDHQEFFVKLQRHGFRVGYCPTVSLLHWHTMPKRYAAFRFRDHRHVAARIMGVTHWIDLNGREYHFPKSEPLSASDRPGFRRESGAAARDPRPAA
;
A
#
# COMPACT_ATOMS: atom_id res chain seq x y z
N MET A 1 13.67 21.47 -9.24
CA MET A 1 14.79 20.98 -8.40
C MET A 1 14.14 20.07 -7.38
N GLN A 2 14.36 18.75 -7.41
CA GLN A 2 13.92 17.88 -6.31
C GLN A 2 14.84 18.22 -5.14
N PRO A 3 14.30 18.45 -3.92
CA PRO A 3 15.16 18.56 -2.77
C PRO A 3 16.01 17.28 -2.69
N ASP A 4 17.32 17.44 -2.54
CA ASP A 4 18.20 16.36 -2.13
C ASP A 4 17.69 15.92 -0.75
N PHE A 5 16.90 14.84 -0.76
CA PHE A 5 16.68 14.12 0.47
C PHE A 5 18.04 13.55 0.87
N ASP A 6 18.64 14.10 1.91
CA ASP A 6 19.66 13.35 2.64
C ASP A 6 18.98 12.03 3.02
N HIS A 7 19.16 11.05 2.14
CA HIS A 7 18.92 9.67 2.48
C HIS A 7 19.70 9.51 3.79
N PRO A 8 19.08 9.19 4.94
CA PRO A 8 19.88 8.76 6.06
C PRO A 8 20.71 7.63 5.47
N ALA A 9 21.97 7.98 5.14
CA ALA A 9 22.90 7.08 4.48
C ALA A 9 22.81 5.82 5.31
N ALA A 10 22.44 4.70 4.68
CA ALA A 10 22.36 3.41 5.38
C ALA A 10 23.55 3.41 6.30
N ALA A 11 23.31 3.62 7.60
CA ALA A 11 24.36 3.99 8.53
C ALA A 11 25.41 2.92 8.34
N LYS A 12 26.64 3.29 7.92
CA LYS A 12 27.72 2.34 7.63
C LYS A 12 27.79 1.45 8.85
N GLY A 13 27.23 0.21 8.76
CA GLY A 13 27.03 -0.68 9.89
C GLY A 13 25.57 -0.94 10.27
N SER A 14 24.58 -0.83 9.32
CA SER A 14 23.28 -1.50 9.56
C SER A 14 23.58 -2.99 9.76
N PRO A 15 23.28 -3.58 10.95
CA PRO A 15 23.58 -4.99 11.19
C PRO A 15 22.86 -5.83 10.13
N ASP A 16 23.56 -6.85 9.58
CA ASP A 16 22.95 -7.81 8.63
C ASP A 16 21.68 -8.45 9.21
N THR A 17 21.54 -8.45 10.54
CA THR A 17 20.38 -8.92 11.30
C THR A 17 19.93 -7.87 12.32
N CYS A 18 18.60 -7.69 12.45
CA CYS A 18 18.01 -6.93 13.54
C CYS A 18 17.50 -7.87 14.64
N PRO A 19 17.49 -7.43 15.91
CA PRO A 19 17.07 -8.29 17.03
C PRO A 19 15.65 -8.86 16.91
N TRP A 20 14.79 -8.22 16.12
CA TRP A 20 13.39 -8.62 15.88
C TRP A 20 13.20 -9.47 14.60
N ASP A 21 14.23 -9.70 13.78
CA ASP A 21 14.11 -10.46 12.52
C ASP A 21 13.65 -11.90 12.78
N ALA A 22 14.10 -12.55 13.84
CA ALA A 22 13.68 -13.90 14.21
C ALA A 22 12.19 -13.97 14.58
N ALA A 23 11.68 -12.99 15.32
CA ALA A 23 10.26 -12.93 15.67
C ALA A 23 9.40 -12.71 14.42
N GLY A 24 9.84 -11.86 13.51
CA GLY A 24 9.17 -11.65 12.24
C GLY A 24 9.19 -12.88 11.34
N ALA A 25 10.32 -13.60 11.27
CA ALA A 25 10.44 -14.83 10.51
C ALA A 25 9.46 -15.92 11.01
N ALA A 26 9.28 -16.06 12.32
CA ALA A 26 8.34 -17.00 12.92
C ALA A 26 6.87 -16.69 12.57
N ALA A 27 6.53 -15.42 12.34
CA ALA A 27 5.17 -14.97 12.04
C ALA A 27 4.85 -14.86 10.54
N LEU A 28 5.79 -15.14 9.62
CA LEU A 28 5.57 -15.00 8.17
C LEU A 28 4.37 -15.78 7.63
N GLY A 29 4.04 -16.92 8.26
CA GLY A 29 2.85 -17.71 7.90
C GLY A 29 1.52 -17.00 8.17
N GLU A 30 1.53 -15.93 8.96
CA GLU A 30 0.35 -15.13 9.29
C GLU A 30 0.18 -13.89 8.38
N VAL A 31 0.87 -13.82 7.24
CA VAL A 31 0.83 -12.70 6.31
C VAL A 31 0.18 -13.11 5.00
N THR A 32 -0.79 -12.32 4.53
CA THR A 32 -1.36 -12.41 3.17
C THR A 32 -0.95 -11.18 2.36
N ALA A 33 -0.35 -11.40 1.20
CA ALA A 33 -0.08 -10.33 0.24
C ALA A 33 -1.36 -9.93 -0.48
N VAL A 34 -1.65 -8.62 -0.53
CA VAL A 34 -2.84 -8.06 -1.19
C VAL A 34 -2.42 -7.11 -2.31
N VAL A 35 -2.98 -7.31 -3.49
CA VAL A 35 -2.60 -6.58 -4.70
C VAL A 35 -3.83 -6.09 -5.44
N LYS A 36 -3.97 -4.78 -5.59
CA LYS A 36 -4.97 -4.20 -6.49
C LYS A 36 -4.36 -4.03 -7.89
N THR A 37 -5.03 -4.48 -8.93
CA THR A 37 -4.57 -4.33 -10.32
C THR A 37 -5.66 -3.74 -11.23
N PHE A 38 -5.22 -3.00 -12.26
CA PHE A 38 -6.07 -2.48 -13.33
C PHE A 38 -5.27 -2.42 -14.64
N GLU A 39 -5.69 -3.18 -15.67
CA GLU A 39 -5.11 -3.18 -17.03
C GLU A 39 -3.58 -3.40 -17.11
N ARG A 40 -2.94 -3.92 -16.04
CA ARG A 40 -1.48 -4.13 -15.95
C ARG A 40 -1.08 -5.61 -15.74
N HIS A 41 -1.72 -6.55 -16.43
CA HIS A 41 -1.52 -8.01 -16.24
C HIS A 41 -0.06 -8.46 -16.27
N ARG A 42 0.77 -7.93 -17.21
CA ARG A 42 2.20 -8.31 -17.29
C ARG A 42 3.00 -7.85 -16.08
N SER A 43 2.66 -6.70 -15.52
CA SER A 43 3.30 -6.18 -14.31
C SER A 43 2.95 -7.07 -13.12
N LEU A 44 1.67 -7.35 -12.94
CA LEU A 44 1.17 -8.26 -11.91
C LEU A 44 1.81 -9.66 -12.01
N ASP A 45 1.94 -10.23 -13.21
CA ASP A 45 2.59 -11.53 -13.40
C ASP A 45 4.08 -11.51 -12.98
N ARG A 46 4.79 -10.39 -13.19
CA ARG A 46 6.16 -10.19 -12.70
C ARG A 46 6.21 -10.12 -11.18
N LEU A 47 5.31 -9.35 -10.57
CA LEU A 47 5.19 -9.27 -9.11
C LEU A 47 4.96 -10.65 -8.51
N ILE A 48 3.92 -11.38 -8.95
CA ILE A 48 3.57 -12.70 -8.42
C ILE A 48 4.76 -13.66 -8.52
N ARG A 49 5.44 -13.73 -9.68
CA ARG A 49 6.64 -14.58 -9.82
C ARG A 49 7.74 -14.19 -8.85
N SER A 50 7.93 -12.90 -8.58
CA SER A 50 8.96 -12.47 -7.64
C SER A 50 8.58 -12.80 -6.19
N VAL A 51 7.30 -12.63 -5.80
CA VAL A 51 6.83 -13.07 -4.48
C VAL A 51 7.04 -14.57 -4.30
N ARG A 52 6.62 -15.39 -5.27
CA ARG A 52 6.79 -16.86 -5.22
C ARG A 52 8.26 -17.31 -5.14
N ARG A 53 9.17 -16.52 -5.72
CA ARG A 53 10.62 -16.83 -5.65
C ARG A 53 11.16 -16.69 -4.22
N PHE A 54 10.77 -15.67 -3.48
CA PHE A 54 11.31 -15.35 -2.17
C PHE A 54 10.42 -15.87 -1.02
N TYR A 55 9.10 -15.91 -1.24
CA TYR A 55 8.09 -16.34 -0.26
C TYR A 55 7.09 -17.29 -0.93
N PRO A 56 7.49 -18.54 -1.25
CA PRO A 56 6.69 -19.46 -2.07
C PRO A 56 5.35 -19.85 -1.44
N ALA A 57 5.29 -19.92 -0.12
CA ALA A 57 4.08 -20.32 0.61
C ALA A 57 3.13 -19.16 0.94
N MET A 58 3.53 -17.89 0.71
CA MET A 58 2.73 -16.71 1.08
C MET A 58 1.40 -16.68 0.31
N PRO A 59 0.23 -16.61 0.97
CA PRO A 59 -1.04 -16.39 0.30
C PRO A 59 -1.03 -15.03 -0.45
N ILE A 60 -1.60 -15.00 -1.66
CA ILE A 60 -1.73 -13.79 -2.46
C ILE A 60 -3.18 -13.63 -2.89
N ILE A 61 -3.78 -12.49 -2.60
CA ILE A 61 -5.12 -12.11 -3.04
C ILE A 61 -5.00 -10.92 -3.99
N VAL A 62 -5.63 -11.01 -5.14
CA VAL A 62 -5.64 -9.98 -6.19
C VAL A 62 -7.04 -9.43 -6.37
N ALA A 63 -7.24 -8.12 -6.28
CA ALA A 63 -8.46 -7.46 -6.71
C ALA A 63 -8.26 -6.84 -8.10
N ASP A 64 -9.01 -7.34 -9.08
CA ASP A 64 -8.89 -6.93 -10.48
C ASP A 64 -10.16 -6.21 -10.94
N ASP A 65 -10.06 -4.90 -11.18
CA ASP A 65 -11.11 -4.06 -11.75
C ASP A 65 -10.86 -3.69 -13.23
N SER A 66 -10.07 -4.48 -13.92
CA SER A 66 -9.84 -4.34 -15.36
C SER A 66 -11.13 -4.60 -16.15
N PHE A 67 -11.27 -4.00 -17.33
CA PHE A 67 -12.38 -4.30 -18.25
C PHE A 67 -12.35 -5.77 -18.72
N ARG A 68 -11.17 -6.36 -18.81
CA ARG A 68 -10.96 -7.78 -19.17
C ARG A 68 -10.03 -8.44 -18.15
N PRO A 69 -10.54 -8.76 -16.95
CA PRO A 69 -9.74 -9.41 -15.92
C PRO A 69 -9.28 -10.79 -16.38
N ARG A 70 -8.08 -11.18 -15.96
CA ARG A 70 -7.50 -12.48 -16.29
C ARG A 70 -7.44 -13.35 -15.03
N PRO A 71 -8.16 -14.47 -14.99
CA PRO A 71 -8.06 -15.39 -13.87
C PRO A 71 -6.64 -15.99 -13.80
N ARG A 72 -6.18 -16.27 -12.60
CA ARG A 72 -4.89 -16.90 -12.29
C ARG A 72 -5.13 -18.09 -11.38
N ARG A 73 -4.44 -19.19 -11.66
CA ARG A 73 -4.63 -20.43 -10.89
C ARG A 73 -3.86 -20.47 -9.58
N ASP A 74 -2.81 -19.66 -9.46
CA ASP A 74 -1.82 -19.63 -8.37
C ASP A 74 -2.09 -18.57 -7.30
N VAL A 75 -3.15 -17.76 -7.49
CA VAL A 75 -3.57 -16.70 -6.56
C VAL A 75 -5.09 -16.61 -6.49
N GLU A 76 -5.61 -16.23 -5.33
CA GLU A 76 -7.02 -15.87 -5.19
C GLU A 76 -7.28 -14.57 -5.96
N THR A 77 -8.31 -14.53 -6.81
CA THR A 77 -8.64 -13.34 -7.60
C THR A 77 -10.09 -12.92 -7.34
N ILE A 78 -10.25 -11.70 -6.84
CA ILE A 78 -11.53 -11.03 -6.65
C ILE A 78 -11.80 -10.16 -7.88
N ARG A 79 -12.86 -10.47 -8.62
CA ARG A 79 -13.31 -9.63 -9.72
C ARG A 79 -14.14 -8.49 -9.19
N LEU A 80 -13.73 -7.26 -9.48
CA LEU A 80 -14.44 -6.04 -9.11
C LEU A 80 -15.15 -5.43 -10.33
N PRO A 81 -16.14 -4.55 -10.11
CA PRO A 81 -16.68 -3.72 -11.19
C PRO A 81 -15.55 -2.95 -11.88
N ALA A 82 -15.60 -2.87 -13.22
CA ALA A 82 -14.57 -2.19 -14.00
C ALA A 82 -14.38 -0.73 -13.52
N ASP A 83 -13.11 -0.31 -13.40
CA ASP A 83 -12.75 1.04 -12.93
C ASP A 83 -13.35 1.40 -11.56
N SER A 84 -13.48 0.45 -10.64
CA SER A 84 -13.96 0.72 -9.28
C SER A 84 -12.97 1.57 -8.46
N GLY A 85 -11.70 1.56 -8.83
CA GLY A 85 -10.67 2.42 -8.25
C GLY A 85 -9.85 1.78 -7.14
N VAL A 86 -8.82 2.51 -6.71
CA VAL A 86 -7.79 1.96 -5.81
C VAL A 86 -8.33 1.79 -4.39
N GLY A 87 -8.99 2.79 -3.83
CA GLY A 87 -9.53 2.73 -2.46
C GLY A 87 -10.58 1.63 -2.30
N TYR A 88 -11.51 1.51 -3.28
CA TYR A 88 -12.50 0.44 -3.30
C TYR A 88 -11.82 -0.95 -3.35
N GLY A 89 -10.87 -1.12 -4.27
CA GLY A 89 -10.19 -2.40 -4.47
C GLY A 89 -9.36 -2.84 -3.26
N ARG A 90 -8.61 -1.93 -2.63
CA ARG A 90 -7.81 -2.22 -1.43
C ARG A 90 -8.69 -2.58 -0.24
N THR A 91 -9.79 -1.87 -0.03
CA THR A 91 -10.72 -2.22 1.07
C THR A 91 -11.46 -3.53 0.81
N ALA A 92 -11.81 -3.83 -0.46
CA ALA A 92 -12.34 -5.14 -0.81
C ALA A 92 -11.34 -6.28 -0.51
N LEU A 93 -10.06 -6.09 -0.84
CA LEU A 93 -8.98 -7.05 -0.52
C LEU A 93 -8.91 -7.36 0.98
N LEU A 94 -8.88 -6.32 1.83
CA LEU A 94 -8.77 -6.53 3.28
C LEU A 94 -9.89 -7.40 3.86
N ARG A 95 -11.10 -7.31 3.31
CA ARG A 95 -12.25 -8.13 3.74
C ARG A 95 -12.10 -9.62 3.42
N HIS A 96 -11.19 -9.97 2.50
CA HIS A 96 -10.89 -11.35 2.13
C HIS A 96 -9.64 -11.89 2.83
N VAL A 97 -8.85 -11.04 3.49
CA VAL A 97 -7.70 -11.47 4.29
C VAL A 97 -8.20 -12.24 5.51
N ARG A 98 -7.65 -13.44 5.72
CA ARG A 98 -7.98 -14.33 6.87
C ARG A 98 -6.82 -14.43 7.86
N THR A 99 -5.66 -13.95 7.48
CA THR A 99 -4.46 -13.92 8.32
C THR A 99 -4.43 -12.69 9.21
N ARG A 100 -3.66 -12.74 10.28
CA ARG A 100 -3.50 -11.63 11.22
C ARG A 100 -2.96 -10.38 10.54
N TYR A 101 -2.02 -10.54 9.61
CA TYR A 101 -1.35 -9.44 8.93
C TYR A 101 -1.64 -9.46 7.43
N PHE A 102 -1.64 -8.29 6.82
CA PHE A 102 -1.61 -8.13 5.38
C PHE A 102 -0.38 -7.36 4.93
N LEU A 103 0.13 -7.70 3.75
CA LEU A 103 1.17 -6.97 3.03
C LEU A 103 0.55 -6.29 1.82
N THR A 104 0.50 -4.95 1.79
CA THR A 104 0.01 -4.23 0.60
C THR A 104 1.12 -4.05 -0.43
N LEU A 105 0.77 -4.29 -1.70
CA LEU A 105 1.68 -4.20 -2.85
C LEU A 105 0.98 -3.54 -4.04
N ASP A 106 1.71 -2.69 -4.75
CA ASP A 106 1.30 -2.25 -6.09
C ASP A 106 1.69 -3.30 -7.14
N ASP A 107 0.88 -3.48 -8.17
CA ASP A 107 1.03 -4.54 -9.17
C ASP A 107 2.26 -4.39 -10.09
N ASP A 108 3.00 -3.27 -9.99
CA ASP A 108 4.25 -3.03 -10.71
C ASP A 108 5.51 -3.09 -9.82
N PHE A 109 5.38 -3.67 -8.63
CA PHE A 109 6.50 -4.01 -7.76
C PHE A 109 7.19 -5.31 -8.18
N GLN A 110 8.42 -5.50 -7.70
CA GLN A 110 9.17 -6.74 -7.85
C GLN A 110 10.08 -6.94 -6.63
N PHE A 111 9.99 -8.11 -6.00
CA PHE A 111 10.84 -8.52 -4.90
C PHE A 111 12.26 -8.80 -5.33
N THR A 112 13.19 -8.55 -4.43
CA THR A 112 14.61 -8.84 -4.55
C THR A 112 15.12 -9.45 -3.24
N GLU A 113 16.41 -9.76 -3.16
CA GLU A 113 17.06 -10.21 -1.92
C GLU A 113 17.00 -9.18 -0.79
N ALA A 114 16.87 -7.88 -1.14
CA ALA A 114 16.66 -6.82 -0.17
C ALA A 114 15.21 -6.73 0.36
N THR A 115 14.28 -7.52 -0.19
CA THR A 115 12.87 -7.53 0.26
C THR A 115 12.71 -8.48 1.44
N ARG A 116 13.18 -8.05 2.62
CA ARG A 116 13.20 -8.85 3.85
C ARG A 116 11.96 -8.56 4.70
N LEU A 117 10.86 -9.27 4.41
CA LEU A 117 9.56 -9.06 5.08
C LEU A 117 9.61 -9.40 6.57
N GLU A 118 10.45 -10.34 6.97
CA GLU A 118 10.69 -10.70 8.37
C GLU A 118 11.14 -9.49 9.19
N ARG A 119 11.89 -8.57 8.61
CA ARG A 119 12.34 -7.34 9.27
C ARG A 119 11.20 -6.37 9.51
N LEU A 120 10.30 -6.21 8.54
CA LEU A 120 9.10 -5.37 8.68
C LEU A 120 8.14 -5.98 9.70
N LEU A 121 7.83 -7.26 9.55
CA LEU A 121 6.90 -7.97 10.42
C LEU A 121 7.40 -8.03 11.87
N GLY A 122 8.69 -8.16 12.06
CA GLY A 122 9.31 -8.16 13.38
C GLY A 122 9.06 -6.88 14.17
N LEU A 123 8.96 -5.71 13.52
CA LEU A 123 8.59 -4.45 14.20
C LEU A 123 7.17 -4.51 14.77
N LEU A 124 6.22 -5.15 14.05
CA LEU A 124 4.85 -5.30 14.53
C LEU A 124 4.79 -6.31 15.68
N VAL A 125 5.35 -7.50 15.46
CA VAL A 125 5.32 -8.60 16.44
C VAL A 125 5.95 -8.20 17.78
N THR A 126 6.98 -7.37 17.76
CA THR A 126 7.65 -6.88 18.97
C THR A 126 7.08 -5.55 19.48
N GLY A 127 5.93 -5.10 18.97
CA GLY A 127 5.22 -3.90 19.42
C GLY A 127 5.98 -2.58 19.21
N ARG A 128 6.91 -2.54 18.24
CA ARG A 128 7.67 -1.32 17.91
C ARG A 128 6.92 -0.39 16.96
N ALA A 129 6.05 -0.96 16.13
CA ALA A 129 5.19 -0.22 15.20
C ALA A 129 3.88 -0.97 15.00
N ASP A 130 2.83 -0.26 14.56
CA ASP A 130 1.51 -0.81 14.24
C ASP A 130 1.40 -1.09 12.72
N LEU A 131 2.25 -0.42 11.93
CA LEU A 131 2.47 -0.60 10.51
C LEU A 131 3.96 -0.45 10.22
N ALA A 132 4.54 -1.32 9.37
CA ALA A 132 5.95 -1.23 9.01
C ALA A 132 6.14 -1.31 7.50
N ALA A 133 6.88 -0.35 6.94
CA ALA A 133 7.15 -0.20 5.52
C ALA A 133 8.63 -0.32 5.16
N GLY A 134 8.87 -0.73 3.93
CA GLY A 134 10.17 -0.65 3.28
C GLY A 134 10.24 0.41 2.19
N ASP A 135 11.40 0.56 1.57
CA ASP A 135 11.65 1.50 0.49
C ASP A 135 11.26 0.96 -0.89
N CYS A 136 10.97 1.86 -1.81
CA CYS A 136 10.68 1.56 -3.20
C CYS A 136 11.78 2.11 -4.11
N VAL A 137 12.57 1.22 -4.72
CA VAL A 137 13.62 1.61 -5.67
C VAL A 137 13.03 1.73 -7.07
N ARG A 138 12.97 2.94 -7.57
CA ARG A 138 12.41 3.22 -8.90
C ARG A 138 13.31 2.66 -10.00
N VAL A 139 12.71 1.86 -10.90
CA VAL A 139 13.37 1.30 -12.07
C VAL A 139 12.90 2.04 -13.32
N LYS A 140 13.86 2.63 -14.06
CA LYS A 140 13.62 3.19 -15.39
C LYS A 140 14.41 2.39 -16.42
N ARG A 141 13.72 1.88 -17.43
CA ARG A 141 14.34 1.25 -18.59
C ARG A 141 14.29 2.22 -19.76
N LYS A 142 15.48 2.56 -20.31
CA LYS A 142 15.61 3.33 -21.53
C LYS A 142 16.53 2.55 -22.47
N TRP A 143 16.00 2.07 -23.61
CA TRP A 143 16.70 1.20 -24.54
C TRP A 143 17.25 -0.06 -23.83
N PHE A 144 18.53 -0.28 -23.84
CA PHE A 144 19.20 -1.43 -23.21
C PHE A 144 19.71 -1.12 -21.78
N ARG A 145 19.52 0.11 -21.27
CA ARG A 145 20.01 0.53 -19.96
C ARG A 145 18.88 0.51 -18.93
N VAL A 146 19.13 -0.18 -17.83
CA VAL A 146 18.28 -0.14 -16.62
C VAL A 146 18.97 0.76 -15.61
N ARG A 147 18.25 1.77 -15.12
CA ARG A 147 18.69 2.63 -14.02
C ARG A 147 17.79 2.42 -12.83
N GLN A 148 18.40 2.21 -11.69
CA GLN A 148 17.70 2.15 -10.40
C GLN A 148 18.03 3.43 -9.63
N ARG A 149 17.02 4.01 -9.00
CA ARG A 149 17.17 5.16 -8.11
C ARG A 149 16.32 4.94 -6.88
N PRO A 150 16.87 5.07 -5.67
CA PRO A 150 16.07 5.16 -4.47
C PRO A 150 15.03 6.27 -4.65
N GLN A 151 13.83 6.04 -4.19
CA GLN A 151 12.75 7.04 -4.20
C GLN A 151 12.09 7.02 -2.83
N PRO A 152 12.80 7.51 -1.79
CA PRO A 152 12.28 7.51 -0.45
C PRO A 152 10.97 8.32 -0.43
N TYR A 153 9.96 7.76 0.21
CA TYR A 153 8.66 8.38 0.36
C TYR A 153 8.19 8.16 1.79
N PHE A 154 8.69 8.97 2.70
CA PHE A 154 8.32 8.94 4.11
C PHE A 154 8.35 10.33 4.69
N GLY A 155 7.56 10.58 5.71
CA GLY A 155 7.50 11.89 6.33
C GLY A 155 6.50 11.97 7.47
N THR A 156 6.39 13.17 8.01
CA THR A 156 5.44 13.53 9.05
C THR A 156 4.24 14.25 8.46
N ILE A 157 3.10 14.13 9.11
CA ILE A 157 1.85 14.79 8.78
C ILE A 157 1.55 15.85 9.84
N GLU A 158 1.34 17.08 9.40
CA GLU A 158 0.77 18.15 10.21
C GLU A 158 -0.60 18.49 9.63
N LEU A 159 -1.62 18.37 10.48
CA LEU A 159 -3.01 18.61 10.09
C LEU A 159 -3.68 19.54 11.11
N GLY A 160 -4.13 20.71 10.65
CA GLY A 160 -4.82 21.69 11.47
C GLY A 160 -5.34 22.86 10.63
N ASP A 161 -6.39 23.53 11.09
CA ASP A 161 -6.96 24.74 10.47
C ASP A 161 -7.23 24.61 8.97
N GLY A 162 -7.71 23.44 8.52
CA GLY A 162 -7.94 23.17 7.11
C GLY A 162 -6.68 23.03 6.26
N ARG A 163 -5.51 22.86 6.89
CA ARG A 163 -4.22 22.67 6.21
C ARG A 163 -3.68 21.27 6.46
N LEU A 164 -3.15 20.65 5.41
CA LEU A 164 -2.36 19.45 5.44
C LEU A 164 -0.95 19.76 4.95
N ARG A 165 0.06 19.54 5.78
CA ARG A 165 1.48 19.64 5.39
C ARG A 165 2.14 18.29 5.58
N LEU A 166 2.80 17.82 4.54
CA LEU A 166 3.67 16.64 4.60
C LEU A 166 5.12 17.13 4.60
N THR A 167 5.89 16.76 5.62
CA THR A 167 7.30 17.13 5.75
C THR A 167 8.15 15.87 5.71
N PRO A 168 9.17 15.77 4.82
CA PRO A 168 10.09 14.65 4.81
C PRO A 168 10.82 14.50 6.14
N GLY A 169 10.95 13.26 6.64
CA GLY A 169 11.70 12.98 7.87
C GLY A 169 10.98 12.04 8.82
N PHE A 170 11.62 11.79 9.95
CA PHE A 170 11.11 10.96 11.04
C PHE A 170 10.65 11.82 12.23
N ARG A 171 9.68 11.33 12.99
CA ARG A 171 9.37 11.82 14.34
C ARG A 171 10.39 11.30 15.35
N GLU A 172 10.78 10.03 15.17
CA GLU A 172 11.74 9.34 16.03
C GLU A 172 12.65 8.47 15.18
N THR A 173 13.93 8.41 15.55
CA THR A 173 14.93 7.59 14.86
C THR A 173 15.45 6.51 15.81
N HIS A 174 15.42 5.27 15.34
CA HIS A 174 15.92 4.11 16.07
C HIS A 174 16.96 3.36 15.21
N PRO A 175 17.83 2.53 15.81
CA PRO A 175 18.72 1.67 15.05
C PRO A 175 17.93 0.76 14.08
N GLY A 176 18.12 0.93 12.77
CA GLY A 176 17.51 0.13 11.71
C GLY A 176 16.10 0.54 11.23
N TYR A 177 15.43 1.48 11.90
CA TYR A 177 14.13 2.02 11.45
C TYR A 177 13.88 3.43 12.01
N GLY A 178 12.89 4.12 11.47
CA GLY A 178 12.37 5.37 12.02
C GLY A 178 10.85 5.34 12.13
N ILE A 179 10.28 6.15 13.03
CA ILE A 179 8.85 6.38 13.15
C ILE A 179 8.49 7.64 12.37
N CYS A 180 7.47 7.55 11.53
CA CYS A 180 6.94 8.65 10.72
C CYS A 180 5.41 8.51 10.62
N ASP A 181 4.75 9.29 9.77
CA ASP A 181 3.29 9.22 9.65
C ASP A 181 2.84 8.71 8.28
N ILE A 182 3.69 8.80 7.26
CA ILE A 182 3.37 8.38 5.89
C ILE A 182 4.57 7.66 5.26
N VAL A 183 4.30 6.56 4.54
CA VAL A 183 5.31 5.67 3.95
C VAL A 183 4.83 5.15 2.59
N PRO A 184 5.66 4.48 1.77
CA PRO A 184 5.24 3.90 0.50
C PRO A 184 4.13 2.85 0.67
N GLN A 185 3.46 2.50 -0.45
CA GLN A 185 2.46 1.40 -0.50
C GLN A 185 3.13 0.00 -0.52
N PHE A 186 4.21 -0.12 0.19
CA PHE A 186 4.92 -1.36 0.49
C PHE A 186 5.06 -1.48 2.00
N PHE A 187 4.04 -2.00 2.65
CA PHE A 187 4.01 -2.13 4.11
C PHE A 187 3.21 -3.35 4.58
N ILE A 188 3.50 -3.79 5.80
CA ILE A 188 2.73 -4.79 6.56
C ILE A 188 1.99 -4.07 7.69
N ALA A 189 0.75 -4.46 7.94
CA ALA A 189 -0.05 -4.02 9.09
C ALA A 189 -0.98 -5.13 9.57
N GLU A 190 -1.53 -4.99 10.78
CA GLU A 190 -2.59 -5.88 11.25
C GLU A 190 -3.88 -5.65 10.49
N THR A 191 -4.56 -6.74 10.12
CA THR A 191 -5.73 -6.70 9.25
C THR A 191 -6.94 -6.07 9.93
N HIS A 192 -7.29 -6.53 11.14
CA HIS A 192 -8.49 -6.07 11.83
C HIS A 192 -8.44 -4.59 12.22
N PRO A 193 -7.38 -4.07 12.86
CA PRO A 193 -7.32 -2.66 13.23
C PRO A 193 -7.50 -1.72 12.02
N VAL A 194 -6.94 -2.07 10.86
CA VAL A 194 -7.11 -1.27 9.63
C VAL A 194 -8.52 -1.41 9.06
N LEU A 195 -9.13 -2.60 9.13
CA LEU A 195 -10.53 -2.81 8.73
C LEU A 195 -11.52 -2.05 9.60
N ASP A 196 -11.30 -2.01 10.91
CA ASP A 196 -12.17 -1.30 11.87
C ASP A 196 -12.18 0.21 11.59
N LEU A 197 -11.08 0.75 11.07
CA LEU A 197 -11.00 2.13 10.56
C LEU A 197 -11.63 2.30 9.18
N GLY A 198 -12.19 1.23 8.59
CA GLY A 198 -12.84 1.22 7.27
C GLY A 198 -11.86 1.07 6.10
N GLY A 199 -10.58 0.74 6.33
CA GLY A 199 -9.58 0.57 5.27
C GLY A 199 -9.33 1.87 4.49
N TRP A 200 -9.14 1.78 3.19
CA TRP A 200 -9.06 2.93 2.27
C TRP A 200 -10.45 3.44 1.93
N ASP A 201 -10.59 4.75 1.71
CA ASP A 201 -11.88 5.32 1.33
C ASP A 201 -12.27 4.88 -0.10
N PRO A 202 -13.41 4.17 -0.29
CA PRO A 202 -13.79 3.62 -1.58
C PRO A 202 -14.19 4.68 -2.62
N ARG A 203 -14.38 5.92 -2.23
CA ARG A 203 -14.63 7.06 -3.14
C ARG A 203 -13.38 7.48 -3.90
N LEU A 204 -12.19 7.11 -3.39
CA LEU A 204 -10.89 7.50 -3.95
C LEU A 204 -10.42 6.50 -5.00
N LYS A 205 -10.63 6.83 -6.27
CA LYS A 205 -10.10 6.03 -7.39
C LYS A 205 -8.59 6.19 -7.57
N THR A 206 -8.06 7.35 -7.17
CA THR A 206 -6.64 7.71 -7.08
C THR A 206 -6.47 8.66 -5.89
N ASN A 207 -5.24 8.99 -5.50
CA ASN A 207 -4.94 9.89 -4.38
C ASN A 207 -5.48 9.42 -3.01
N ASP A 208 -5.62 8.11 -2.84
CA ASP A 208 -6.05 7.43 -1.63
C ASP A 208 -4.98 7.37 -0.53
N HIS A 209 -3.73 7.59 -0.92
CA HIS A 209 -2.56 7.36 -0.07
C HIS A 209 -2.52 8.31 1.13
N GLN A 210 -2.66 9.61 0.91
CA GLN A 210 -2.59 10.61 1.98
C GLN A 210 -3.79 10.52 2.93
N GLU A 211 -5.00 10.30 2.39
CA GLU A 211 -6.20 10.11 3.20
C GLU A 211 -6.05 8.92 4.16
N PHE A 212 -5.53 7.81 3.65
CA PHE A 212 -5.29 6.61 4.44
C PHE A 212 -4.34 6.89 5.62
N PHE A 213 -3.20 7.53 5.37
CA PHE A 213 -2.22 7.83 6.43
C PHE A 213 -2.68 8.93 7.39
N VAL A 214 -3.43 9.92 6.93
CA VAL A 214 -4.09 10.90 7.81
C VAL A 214 -5.07 10.21 8.76
N LYS A 215 -5.82 9.23 8.25
CA LYS A 215 -6.72 8.42 9.08
C LYS A 215 -5.95 7.62 10.13
N LEU A 216 -4.88 6.93 9.75
CA LEU A 216 -4.04 6.17 10.69
C LEU A 216 -3.46 7.07 11.77
N GLN A 217 -2.91 8.23 11.40
CA GLN A 217 -2.34 9.20 12.34
C GLN A 217 -3.39 9.69 13.36
N ARG A 218 -4.61 10.02 12.89
CA ARG A 218 -5.72 10.45 13.78
C ARG A 218 -6.11 9.38 14.80
N HIS A 219 -5.79 8.12 14.54
CA HIS A 219 -6.07 6.99 15.44
C HIS A 219 -4.82 6.49 16.17
N GLY A 220 -3.73 7.28 16.15
CA GLY A 220 -2.53 7.01 16.94
C GLY A 220 -1.66 5.86 16.45
N PHE A 221 -1.78 5.44 15.18
CA PHE A 221 -0.92 4.40 14.64
C PHE A 221 0.54 4.86 14.58
N ARG A 222 1.44 4.03 15.08
CA ARG A 222 2.89 4.20 14.93
C ARG A 222 3.33 3.55 13.61
N VAL A 223 3.78 4.37 12.67
CA VAL A 223 4.20 3.94 11.35
C VAL A 223 5.72 3.83 11.30
N GLY A 224 6.24 2.60 11.20
CA GLY A 224 7.66 2.31 11.07
C GLY A 224 8.12 2.31 9.62
N TYR A 225 9.31 2.83 9.35
CA TYR A 225 9.96 2.77 8.05
C TYR A 225 11.37 2.20 8.16
N CYS A 226 11.66 1.12 7.42
CA CYS A 226 12.95 0.45 7.37
C CYS A 226 13.63 0.72 6.03
N PRO A 227 14.58 1.66 5.93
CA PRO A 227 15.23 2.01 4.66
C PRO A 227 16.09 0.89 4.07
N THR A 228 16.47 -0.09 4.87
CA THR A 228 17.28 -1.25 4.45
C THR A 228 16.45 -2.37 3.83
N VAL A 229 15.12 -2.34 3.98
CA VAL A 229 14.20 -3.26 3.30
C VAL A 229 13.68 -2.58 2.06
N SER A 230 13.88 -3.16 0.88
CA SER A 230 13.44 -2.51 -0.36
C SER A 230 12.96 -3.50 -1.40
N LEU A 231 12.18 -2.98 -2.36
CA LEU A 231 11.77 -3.67 -3.58
C LEU A 231 11.94 -2.77 -4.81
N LEU A 232 11.85 -3.36 -5.99
CA LEU A 232 11.90 -2.60 -7.25
C LEU A 232 10.50 -2.14 -7.67
N HIS A 233 10.39 -0.88 -8.05
CA HIS A 233 9.16 -0.27 -8.58
C HIS A 233 9.34 0.07 -10.08
N TRP A 234 8.69 -0.69 -10.95
CA TRP A 234 8.90 -0.64 -12.41
C TRP A 234 8.05 0.40 -13.15
N HIS A 235 7.38 1.24 -12.54
CA HIS A 235 6.63 2.38 -13.09
C HIS A 235 6.11 2.17 -14.53
N THR A 236 5.28 1.15 -14.74
CA THR A 236 4.76 0.82 -16.06
C THR A 236 3.45 1.56 -16.34
N MET A 237 3.34 2.20 -17.51
CA MET A 237 2.22 3.06 -17.92
C MET A 237 1.61 2.61 -19.27
N PRO A 238 0.92 1.46 -19.34
CA PRO A 238 0.19 1.10 -20.54
C PRO A 238 -0.86 2.16 -20.90
N LYS A 239 -1.14 2.37 -22.21
CA LYS A 239 -2.06 3.43 -22.68
C LYS A 239 -3.44 3.39 -21.98
N ARG A 240 -4.03 2.20 -21.81
CA ARG A 240 -5.30 2.05 -21.11
C ARG A 240 -5.20 2.45 -19.64
N TYR A 241 -4.18 2.01 -18.94
CA TYR A 241 -3.95 2.41 -17.54
C TYR A 241 -3.74 3.91 -17.42
N ALA A 242 -2.94 4.52 -18.30
CA ALA A 242 -2.65 5.95 -18.27
C ALA A 242 -3.92 6.82 -18.38
N ALA A 243 -4.88 6.44 -19.22
CA ALA A 243 -6.14 7.16 -19.41
C ALA A 243 -6.96 7.28 -18.11
N PHE A 244 -6.83 6.31 -17.19
CA PHE A 244 -7.54 6.31 -15.91
C PHE A 244 -6.67 6.84 -14.75
N ARG A 245 -5.35 6.61 -14.81
CA ARG A 245 -4.42 6.99 -13.74
C ARG A 245 -4.26 8.49 -13.56
N PHE A 246 -4.40 9.27 -14.63
CA PHE A 246 -4.24 10.73 -14.58
C PHE A 246 -5.50 11.50 -14.15
N ARG A 247 -6.56 10.81 -13.76
CA ARG A 247 -7.71 11.46 -13.11
C ARG A 247 -7.28 12.02 -11.77
N ASP A 248 -7.56 13.29 -11.55
CA ASP A 248 -7.23 13.97 -10.29
C ASP A 248 -8.39 13.86 -9.31
N HIS A 249 -8.20 13.06 -8.26
CA HIS A 249 -9.16 12.94 -7.16
C HIS A 249 -8.68 13.65 -5.88
N ARG A 250 -7.67 14.52 -5.97
CA ARG A 250 -7.18 15.26 -4.79
C ARG A 250 -8.26 16.11 -4.16
N HIS A 251 -9.15 16.70 -4.96
CA HIS A 251 -10.29 17.46 -4.45
C HIS A 251 -11.24 16.60 -3.60
N VAL A 252 -11.46 15.35 -3.98
CA VAL A 252 -12.26 14.39 -3.19
C VAL A 252 -11.51 14.04 -1.90
N ALA A 253 -10.23 13.72 -1.98
CA ALA A 253 -9.39 13.43 -0.82
C ALA A 253 -9.35 14.63 0.17
N ALA A 254 -9.17 15.84 -0.35
CA ALA A 254 -9.19 17.07 0.45
C ALA A 254 -10.51 17.25 1.20
N ARG A 255 -11.66 17.03 0.53
CA ARG A 255 -12.99 17.09 1.17
C ARG A 255 -13.14 16.02 2.27
N ILE A 256 -12.69 14.80 2.04
CA ILE A 256 -12.74 13.71 3.03
C ILE A 256 -11.89 14.06 4.26
N MET A 257 -10.71 14.62 4.06
CA MET A 257 -9.80 15.02 5.13
C MET A 257 -10.22 16.34 5.83
N GLY A 258 -11.12 17.13 5.20
CA GLY A 258 -11.53 18.45 5.70
C GLY A 258 -10.46 19.53 5.48
N VAL A 259 -9.68 19.44 4.38
CA VAL A 259 -8.59 20.39 4.09
C VAL A 259 -8.87 21.23 2.85
N THR A 260 -8.43 22.49 2.90
CA THR A 260 -8.51 23.45 1.78
C THR A 260 -7.12 23.79 1.24
N HIS A 261 -6.07 23.51 2.00
CA HIS A 261 -4.68 23.73 1.60
C HIS A 261 -3.86 22.48 1.90
N TRP A 262 -3.12 21.98 0.92
CA TRP A 262 -2.32 20.77 1.02
C TRP A 262 -0.93 20.99 0.42
N ILE A 263 0.12 20.72 1.21
CA ILE A 263 1.53 20.73 0.79
C ILE A 263 2.02 19.28 0.81
N ASP A 264 2.45 18.76 -0.35
CA ASP A 264 2.97 17.40 -0.48
C ASP A 264 4.44 17.28 -0.04
N LEU A 265 4.97 16.03 0.05
CA LEU A 265 6.37 15.76 0.43
C LEU A 265 7.42 16.42 -0.49
N ASN A 266 7.03 16.87 -1.69
CA ASN A 266 7.91 17.58 -2.62
C ASN A 266 7.78 19.10 -2.49
N GLY A 267 7.01 19.60 -1.50
CA GLY A 267 6.75 21.01 -1.29
C GLY A 267 5.78 21.63 -2.30
N ARG A 268 5.04 20.81 -3.09
CA ARG A 268 4.03 21.35 -4.01
C ARG A 268 2.77 21.69 -3.24
N GLU A 269 2.22 22.85 -3.53
CA GLU A 269 1.02 23.37 -2.90
C GLU A 269 -0.21 23.15 -3.77
N TYR A 270 -1.31 22.77 -3.12
CA TYR A 270 -2.62 22.59 -3.72
C TYR A 270 -3.66 23.34 -2.89
N HIS A 271 -4.55 24.06 -3.58
CA HIS A 271 -5.64 24.78 -2.95
C HIS A 271 -6.97 24.20 -3.43
N PHE A 272 -7.90 24.03 -2.51
CA PHE A 272 -9.22 23.46 -2.77
C PHE A 272 -10.30 24.42 -2.26
N PRO A 273 -11.44 24.50 -2.95
CA PRO A 273 -12.55 25.32 -2.47
C PRO A 273 -13.05 24.80 -1.12
N LYS A 274 -13.48 25.73 -0.27
CA LYS A 274 -14.17 25.40 0.98
C LYS A 274 -15.50 24.71 0.61
N SER A 275 -15.69 23.47 1.00
CA SER A 275 -16.89 22.69 0.74
C SER A 275 -17.25 21.88 1.97
N GLU A 276 -18.51 21.54 2.13
CA GLU A 276 -18.93 20.64 3.21
C GLU A 276 -18.16 19.30 3.13
N PRO A 277 -17.71 18.78 4.27
CA PRO A 277 -17.05 17.47 4.31
C PRO A 277 -17.98 16.38 3.75
N LEU A 278 -17.42 15.42 3.01
CA LEU A 278 -18.17 14.26 2.56
C LEU A 278 -18.47 13.37 3.77
N SER A 279 -19.75 13.06 3.95
CA SER A 279 -20.21 12.22 5.06
C SER A 279 -19.86 10.74 4.85
N ALA A 280 -19.94 9.95 5.91
CA ALA A 280 -19.79 8.50 5.81
C ALA A 280 -20.91 7.85 4.99
N SER A 281 -22.10 8.47 4.95
CA SER A 281 -23.24 8.01 4.14
C SER A 281 -23.01 8.13 2.64
N ASP A 282 -22.10 9.01 2.21
CA ASP A 282 -21.75 9.16 0.79
C ASP A 282 -20.81 8.06 0.27
N ARG A 283 -20.44 7.09 1.12
CA ARG A 283 -19.59 5.97 0.72
C ARG A 283 -20.39 5.01 -0.17
N PRO A 284 -19.85 4.59 -1.32
CA PRO A 284 -20.46 3.54 -2.12
C PRO A 284 -20.55 2.27 -1.27
N GLY A 285 -21.76 1.77 -1.08
CA GLY A 285 -21.99 0.52 -0.36
C GLY A 285 -21.31 -0.65 -1.08
N PHE A 286 -20.58 -1.49 -0.33
CA PHE A 286 -20.19 -2.79 -0.84
C PHE A 286 -21.45 -3.65 -0.87
N ARG A 287 -21.96 -3.98 -2.05
CA ARG A 287 -22.99 -5.00 -2.16
C ARG A 287 -22.44 -6.29 -1.58
N ARG A 288 -23.08 -6.86 -0.56
CA ARG A 288 -22.86 -8.26 -0.19
C ARG A 288 -23.24 -9.06 -1.42
N GLU A 289 -22.30 -9.73 -2.05
CA GLU A 289 -22.63 -10.81 -2.95
C GLU A 289 -23.36 -11.83 -2.09
N SER A 290 -24.65 -11.95 -2.31
CA SER A 290 -25.45 -13.03 -1.75
C SER A 290 -24.80 -14.32 -2.25
N GLY A 291 -24.21 -15.07 -1.31
CA GLY A 291 -23.56 -16.34 -1.60
C GLY A 291 -24.52 -17.20 -2.43
N ALA A 292 -24.06 -17.58 -3.62
CA ALA A 292 -24.68 -18.64 -4.36
C ALA A 292 -24.63 -19.88 -3.46
N ALA A 293 -25.76 -20.25 -2.90
CA ALA A 293 -25.93 -21.48 -2.15
C ALA A 293 -25.43 -22.61 -3.03
N ALA A 294 -24.37 -23.29 -2.55
CA ALA A 294 -23.94 -24.55 -3.12
C ALA A 294 -25.16 -25.47 -3.12
N ARG A 295 -25.69 -25.79 -4.28
CA ARG A 295 -26.67 -26.86 -4.47
C ARG A 295 -25.94 -28.14 -4.17
N ASP A 296 -26.30 -28.76 -3.05
CA ASP A 296 -25.98 -30.13 -2.67
C ASP A 296 -26.53 -31.09 -3.74
N PRO A 297 -25.69 -31.85 -4.47
CA PRO A 297 -26.20 -32.89 -5.34
C PRO A 297 -26.55 -34.12 -4.48
N ARG A 298 -27.84 -34.27 -4.10
CA ARG A 298 -28.32 -35.53 -3.56
C ARG A 298 -28.19 -36.63 -4.63
N PRO A 299 -27.69 -37.82 -4.29
CA PRO A 299 -27.69 -38.96 -5.21
C PRO A 299 -29.13 -39.46 -5.42
N ALA A 300 -29.47 -39.63 -6.70
CA ALA A 300 -30.70 -40.35 -7.09
C ALA A 300 -30.60 -41.83 -6.72
N ALA A 301 -31.64 -42.33 -6.14
CA ALA A 301 -31.83 -43.76 -5.81
C ALA A 301 -31.90 -44.62 -7.05
#